data_b74777891b1eea8494fe25fa138d3d0f
#
_entry.id   b74777891b1eea8494fe25fa138d3d0f
#
_cell.length_a   1.000
_cell.length_b   1.000
_cell.length_c   1.000
_cell.angle_alpha   90.00
_cell.angle_beta   90.00
_cell.angle_gamma   90.00
#
_symmetry.space_group_name_H-M   'P 1'
#
loop_
_entity.id
_entity.type
_entity.pdbx_description
1 polymer ?
#
loop_
_entity_poly.entity_id
_entity_poly.type
_entity_poly.pdbx_seq_one_letter_code
_entity_poly.pdbx_strand_id
1 'polypeptide(L)'
;GWYFGQEHKARIVIGKDTRRSSYMFEYALAAGLTASGADAYLLHVTTTPSVSYVTSTEDFDCGIMISASHNPFYDNGIKLINGKGYKMEAEVENQIEAYIDGEKKEIPLATRDGIGRTIDYAAGRNRYIGHLISVATRSFKDMKIGLDCANGSAFAIAKSVFDALGAKTYVINNNPDGTNINTACGSTHMEGLMAHVKEKHLD
;
A
#
# COMPACT_ATOMS: atom_id res chain seq x y z
N GLY A 1 6.52 14.71 -7.29
CA GLY A 1 5.92 15.93 -6.72
C GLY A 1 5.82 17.05 -7.75
N TRP A 2 6.95 17.46 -8.28
CA TRP A 2 7.00 18.55 -9.26
C TRP A 2 6.10 18.36 -10.48
N TYR A 3 6.03 17.13 -11.01
CA TYR A 3 5.21 16.83 -12.20
C TYR A 3 3.73 17.18 -11.97
N PHE A 4 3.16 16.78 -10.83
CA PHE A 4 1.76 17.04 -10.50
C PHE A 4 1.52 18.42 -9.88
N GLY A 5 2.58 19.10 -9.45
CA GLY A 5 2.49 20.36 -8.71
C GLY A 5 2.57 21.64 -9.57
N GLN A 6 2.32 21.54 -10.90
CA GLN A 6 2.49 22.69 -11.79
C GLN A 6 1.38 23.75 -11.66
N GLU A 7 0.17 23.33 -11.36
CA GLU A 7 -1.01 24.22 -11.29
C GLU A 7 -1.57 24.35 -9.87
N HIS A 8 -1.28 23.39 -9.00
CA HIS A 8 -1.72 23.38 -7.61
C HIS A 8 -0.70 22.64 -6.73
N LYS A 9 -0.88 22.70 -5.44
CA LYS A 9 -0.04 21.92 -4.52
C LYS A 9 -0.40 20.44 -4.59
N ALA A 10 0.47 19.63 -5.18
CA ALA A 10 0.22 18.21 -5.40
C ALA A 10 0.02 17.44 -4.07
N ARG A 11 -0.91 16.50 -4.06
CA ARG A 11 -1.23 15.60 -2.96
C ARG A 11 -0.92 14.18 -3.38
N ILE A 12 0.09 13.58 -2.76
CA ILE A 12 0.57 12.24 -3.10
C ILE A 12 0.37 11.32 -1.90
N VAL A 13 -0.32 10.20 -2.11
CA VAL A 13 -0.53 9.20 -1.06
C VAL A 13 0.44 8.03 -1.23
N ILE A 14 1.05 7.57 -0.14
CA ILE A 14 2.06 6.51 -0.14
C ILE A 14 1.59 5.38 0.76
N GLY A 15 1.57 4.16 0.21
CA GLY A 15 1.43 2.91 0.97
C GLY A 15 2.63 2.01 0.77
N LYS A 16 2.84 1.10 1.71
CA LYS A 16 3.95 0.15 1.66
C LYS A 16 3.55 -1.22 2.18
N ASP A 17 4.34 -2.22 1.84
CA ASP A 17 4.27 -3.52 2.50
C ASP A 17 5.21 -3.59 3.73
N THR A 18 5.37 -4.79 4.25
CA THR A 18 6.08 -5.04 5.50
C THR A 18 7.59 -5.21 5.36
N ARG A 19 8.14 -5.16 4.13
CA ARG A 19 9.57 -5.32 3.87
C ARG A 19 10.37 -4.25 4.60
N ARG A 20 11.53 -4.63 5.13
CA ARG A 20 12.45 -3.70 5.80
C ARG A 20 12.83 -2.51 4.90
N SER A 21 13.12 -2.78 3.61
CA SER A 21 13.44 -1.74 2.63
C SER A 21 12.29 -0.80 2.31
N SER A 22 11.04 -1.23 2.50
CA SER A 22 9.87 -0.39 2.25
C SER A 22 9.83 0.86 3.14
N TYR A 23 10.33 0.77 4.36
CA TYR A 23 10.44 1.93 5.27
C TYR A 23 11.47 2.94 4.77
N MET A 24 12.62 2.47 4.29
CA MET A 24 13.65 3.32 3.68
C MET A 24 13.10 4.07 2.46
N PHE A 25 12.41 3.37 1.56
CA PHE A 25 11.81 3.97 0.37
C PHE A 25 10.69 4.96 0.71
N GLU A 26 9.84 4.66 1.69
CA GLU A 26 8.80 5.58 2.14
C GLU A 26 9.38 6.91 2.60
N TYR A 27 10.43 6.88 3.44
CA TYR A 27 11.06 8.11 3.92
C TYR A 27 11.79 8.88 2.82
N ALA A 28 12.46 8.18 1.91
CA ALA A 28 13.13 8.81 0.77
C ALA A 28 12.12 9.49 -0.17
N LEU A 29 11.02 8.81 -0.48
CA LEU A 29 9.93 9.38 -1.29
C LEU A 29 9.27 10.58 -0.59
N ALA A 30 8.95 10.46 0.70
CA ALA A 30 8.36 11.55 1.46
C ALA A 30 9.27 12.79 1.47
N ALA A 31 10.58 12.61 1.68
CA ALA A 31 11.56 13.69 1.63
C ALA A 31 11.64 14.35 0.24
N GLY A 32 11.73 13.54 -0.83
CA GLY A 32 11.78 14.06 -2.20
C GLY A 32 10.51 14.78 -2.63
N LEU A 33 9.34 14.24 -2.27
CA LEU A 33 8.04 14.86 -2.55
C LEU A 33 7.90 16.20 -1.84
N THR A 34 8.19 16.26 -0.55
CA THR A 34 8.10 17.52 0.21
C THR A 34 9.12 18.56 -0.25
N ALA A 35 10.33 18.13 -0.59
CA ALA A 35 11.35 19.01 -1.17
C ALA A 35 10.95 19.57 -2.55
N SER A 36 10.11 18.86 -3.30
CA SER A 36 9.56 19.33 -4.58
C SER A 36 8.25 20.12 -4.45
N GLY A 37 7.78 20.38 -3.21
CA GLY A 37 6.59 21.17 -2.92
C GLY A 37 5.29 20.37 -2.75
N ALA A 38 5.29 19.06 -2.98
CA ALA A 38 4.10 18.23 -2.81
C ALA A 38 3.84 17.85 -1.35
N ASP A 39 2.59 17.70 -0.97
CA ASP A 39 2.22 17.10 0.31
C ASP A 39 2.21 15.57 0.20
N ALA A 40 2.92 14.88 1.11
CA ALA A 40 3.04 13.43 1.17
C ALA A 40 2.15 12.86 2.29
N TYR A 41 1.18 12.02 1.92
CA TYR A 41 0.24 11.39 2.84
C TYR A 41 0.62 9.93 3.05
N LEU A 42 0.94 9.55 4.28
CA LEU A 42 1.45 8.22 4.61
C LEU A 42 0.33 7.31 5.12
N LEU A 43 -0.05 6.31 4.34
CA LEU A 43 -0.96 5.23 4.76
C LEU A 43 -0.24 4.17 5.61
N HIS A 44 1.09 4.20 5.63
CA HIS A 44 1.92 3.18 6.23
C HIS A 44 1.70 1.80 5.60
N VAL A 45 1.75 0.73 6.42
CA VAL A 45 1.54 -0.63 5.91
C VAL A 45 0.09 -0.82 5.49
N THR A 46 -0.11 -1.05 4.19
CA THR A 46 -1.42 -1.28 3.58
C THR A 46 -1.27 -2.03 2.26
N THR A 47 -2.39 -2.50 1.70
CA THR A 47 -2.40 -3.24 0.43
C THR A 47 -2.43 -2.33 -0.79
N THR A 48 -2.00 -2.83 -1.94
CA THR A 48 -2.08 -2.08 -3.22
C THR A 48 -3.51 -1.60 -3.53
N PRO A 49 -4.56 -2.44 -3.39
CA PRO A 49 -5.93 -1.97 -3.59
C PRO A 49 -6.36 -0.85 -2.63
N SER A 50 -5.82 -0.82 -1.41
CA SER A 50 -6.07 0.28 -0.47
C SER A 50 -5.52 1.60 -1.00
N VAL A 51 -4.28 1.60 -1.52
CA VAL A 51 -3.69 2.81 -2.13
C VAL A 51 -4.52 3.26 -3.33
N SER A 52 -4.88 2.33 -4.23
CA SER A 52 -5.72 2.61 -5.39
C SER A 52 -7.06 3.24 -5.01
N TYR A 53 -7.75 2.65 -4.04
CA TYR A 53 -9.03 3.14 -3.53
C TYR A 53 -8.91 4.55 -2.95
N VAL A 54 -7.96 4.77 -2.05
CA VAL A 54 -7.76 6.09 -1.41
C VAL A 54 -7.38 7.13 -2.45
N THR A 55 -6.52 6.79 -3.40
CA THR A 55 -6.12 7.72 -4.47
C THR A 55 -7.33 8.22 -5.25
N SER A 56 -8.21 7.30 -5.65
CA SER A 56 -9.36 7.65 -6.51
C SER A 56 -10.54 8.26 -5.78
N THR A 57 -10.68 8.04 -4.48
CA THR A 57 -11.88 8.48 -3.73
C THR A 57 -11.65 9.75 -2.91
N GLU A 58 -10.41 10.19 -2.79
CA GLU A 58 -10.04 11.33 -1.94
C GLU A 58 -9.23 12.41 -2.67
N ASP A 59 -9.36 12.48 -3.99
CA ASP A 59 -8.78 13.51 -4.87
C ASP A 59 -7.26 13.64 -4.72
N PHE A 60 -6.54 12.51 -4.67
CA PHE A 60 -5.08 12.50 -4.76
C PHE A 60 -4.63 12.53 -6.23
N ASP A 61 -3.57 13.29 -6.52
CA ASP A 61 -3.00 13.36 -7.87
C ASP A 61 -2.29 12.06 -8.25
N CYS A 62 -1.68 11.41 -7.26
CA CYS A 62 -0.97 10.14 -7.46
C CYS A 62 -0.96 9.32 -6.18
N GLY A 63 -1.07 8.01 -6.35
CA GLY A 63 -0.79 7.02 -5.32
C GLY A 63 0.54 6.33 -5.60
N ILE A 64 1.29 6.03 -4.56
CA ILE A 64 2.55 5.27 -4.63
C ILE A 64 2.41 4.03 -3.74
N MET A 65 2.63 2.85 -4.32
CA MET A 65 2.71 1.61 -3.55
C MET A 65 4.12 1.03 -3.61
N ILE A 66 4.72 0.85 -2.44
CA ILE A 66 6.05 0.26 -2.27
C ILE A 66 5.88 -1.22 -1.93
N SER A 67 6.07 -2.08 -2.92
CA SER A 67 5.92 -3.54 -2.78
C SER A 67 6.40 -4.29 -4.02
N ALA A 68 7.05 -5.42 -3.81
CA ALA A 68 7.38 -6.40 -4.85
C ALA A 68 6.45 -7.63 -4.82
N SER A 69 5.20 -7.48 -4.36
CA SER A 69 4.18 -8.53 -4.36
C SER A 69 4.62 -9.81 -3.63
N HIS A 70 4.61 -10.95 -4.32
CA HIS A 70 4.96 -12.28 -3.78
C HIS A 70 6.46 -12.60 -3.78
N ASN A 71 7.30 -11.67 -4.21
CA ASN A 71 8.75 -11.86 -4.22
C ASN A 71 9.34 -11.97 -2.80
N PRO A 72 10.55 -12.51 -2.65
CA PRO A 72 11.27 -12.51 -1.38
C PRO A 72 11.48 -11.10 -0.80
N PHE A 73 11.77 -11.02 0.50
CA PHE A 73 11.85 -9.74 1.23
C PHE A 73 12.92 -8.78 0.72
N TYR A 74 13.99 -9.30 0.09
CA TYR A 74 15.12 -8.52 -0.42
C TYR A 74 14.83 -7.85 -1.76
N ASP A 75 13.78 -8.26 -2.48
CA ASP A 75 13.25 -7.53 -3.62
C ASP A 75 12.30 -6.42 -3.14
N ASN A 76 12.22 -5.35 -3.91
CA ASN A 76 11.19 -4.33 -3.72
C ASN A 76 10.83 -3.68 -5.06
N GLY A 77 9.77 -2.89 -5.08
CA GLY A 77 9.32 -2.17 -6.25
C GLY A 77 8.45 -0.99 -5.88
N ILE A 78 8.40 -0.02 -6.78
CA ILE A 78 7.55 1.17 -6.66
C ILE A 78 6.54 1.13 -7.79
N LYS A 79 5.25 1.22 -7.46
CA LYS A 79 4.14 1.28 -8.40
C LYS A 79 3.48 2.63 -8.29
N LEU A 80 3.34 3.31 -9.42
CA LEU A 80 2.63 4.57 -9.51
C LEU A 80 1.18 4.33 -9.92
N ILE A 81 0.27 5.00 -9.24
CA ILE A 81 -1.20 4.89 -9.42
C ILE A 81 -1.71 6.29 -9.74
N ASN A 82 -2.45 6.44 -10.83
CA ASN A 82 -3.00 7.73 -11.23
C ASN A 82 -4.21 8.14 -10.36
N GLY A 83 -4.64 9.39 -10.47
CA GLY A 83 -5.76 9.93 -9.69
C GLY A 83 -7.09 9.20 -9.85
N LYS A 84 -7.21 8.32 -10.86
CA LYS A 84 -8.38 7.45 -11.06
C LYS A 84 -8.24 6.08 -10.38
N GLY A 85 -7.12 5.81 -9.71
CA GLY A 85 -6.85 4.55 -9.04
C GLY A 85 -6.31 3.43 -9.94
N TYR A 86 -5.89 3.73 -11.16
CA TYR A 86 -5.30 2.78 -12.09
C TYR A 86 -3.78 2.88 -12.12
N LYS A 87 -3.13 1.91 -12.76
CA LYS A 87 -1.69 2.03 -13.05
C LYS A 87 -1.42 3.35 -13.79
N MET A 88 -0.35 4.03 -13.40
CA MET A 88 0.09 5.27 -14.05
C MET A 88 0.30 5.05 -15.56
N GLU A 89 0.02 6.06 -16.34
CA GLU A 89 0.26 6.09 -17.78
C GLU A 89 1.76 5.97 -18.07
N ALA A 90 2.12 5.12 -19.02
CA ALA A 90 3.52 4.85 -19.37
C ALA A 90 4.30 6.11 -19.77
N GLU A 91 3.64 7.10 -20.37
CA GLU A 91 4.26 8.37 -20.72
C GLU A 91 4.75 9.12 -19.47
N VAL A 92 3.98 9.11 -18.39
CA VAL A 92 4.34 9.74 -17.11
C VAL A 92 5.46 8.96 -16.44
N GLU A 93 5.36 7.61 -16.41
CA GLU A 93 6.42 6.75 -15.88
C GLU A 93 7.75 7.02 -16.60
N ASN A 94 7.76 7.02 -17.93
CA ASN A 94 8.95 7.29 -18.75
C ASN A 94 9.56 8.69 -18.47
N GLN A 95 8.73 9.70 -18.23
CA GLN A 95 9.23 11.03 -17.89
C GLN A 95 9.92 11.07 -16.52
N ILE A 96 9.40 10.31 -15.55
CA ILE A 96 9.98 10.19 -14.22
C ILE A 96 11.30 9.41 -14.30
N GLU A 97 11.32 8.30 -15.04
CA GLU A 97 12.53 7.49 -15.28
C GLU A 97 13.63 8.32 -15.96
N ALA A 98 13.31 9.05 -17.02
CA ALA A 98 14.27 9.94 -17.70
C ALA A 98 14.86 11.01 -16.76
N TYR A 99 14.10 11.48 -15.76
CA TYR A 99 14.62 12.36 -14.72
C TYR A 99 15.58 11.62 -13.77
N ILE A 100 15.22 10.42 -13.34
CA ILE A 100 16.04 9.59 -12.45
C ILE A 100 17.38 9.23 -13.13
N ASP A 101 17.34 8.92 -14.42
CA ASP A 101 18.50 8.55 -15.22
C ASP A 101 19.39 9.76 -15.63
N GLY A 102 19.01 10.97 -15.20
CA GLY A 102 19.77 12.19 -15.45
C GLY A 102 19.65 12.76 -16.88
N GLU A 103 18.66 12.31 -17.64
CA GLU A 103 18.40 12.79 -19.01
C GLU A 103 17.70 14.16 -19.03
N LYS A 104 17.14 14.58 -17.89
CA LYS A 104 16.41 15.85 -17.75
C LYS A 104 17.13 16.81 -16.80
N LYS A 105 16.86 18.11 -16.98
CA LYS A 105 17.37 19.17 -16.10
C LYS A 105 16.90 18.97 -14.66
N GLU A 106 17.70 19.49 -13.72
CA GLU A 106 17.34 19.54 -12.32
C GLU A 106 15.96 20.18 -12.10
N ILE A 107 15.19 19.56 -11.21
CA ILE A 107 13.90 20.07 -10.77
C ILE A 107 14.16 21.11 -9.68
N PRO A 108 13.54 22.30 -9.75
CA PRO A 108 13.71 23.30 -8.71
C PRO A 108 13.12 22.80 -7.39
N LEU A 109 13.87 22.95 -6.31
CA LEU A 109 13.40 22.64 -4.97
C LEU A 109 12.52 23.78 -4.45
N ALA A 110 11.48 23.39 -3.72
CA ALA A 110 10.61 24.32 -3.02
C ALA A 110 11.33 25.01 -1.86
N THR A 111 10.96 26.23 -1.57
CA THR A 111 11.52 27.01 -0.47
C THR A 111 10.44 27.60 0.41
N ARG A 112 10.77 27.90 1.66
CA ARG A 112 9.87 28.57 2.63
C ARG A 112 8.53 27.84 2.77
N ASP A 113 7.42 28.51 2.60
CA ASP A 113 6.05 28.03 2.65
C ASP A 113 5.65 27.13 1.46
N GLY A 114 6.46 27.16 0.39
CA GLY A 114 6.32 26.23 -0.73
C GLY A 114 6.73 24.79 -0.41
N ILE A 115 7.54 24.53 0.62
CA ILE A 115 7.91 23.18 1.03
C ILE A 115 6.64 22.38 1.39
N GLY A 116 6.55 21.13 0.92
CA GLY A 116 5.44 20.24 1.22
C GLY A 116 5.44 19.74 2.66
N ARG A 117 4.35 19.12 3.07
CA ARG A 117 4.19 18.53 4.40
C ARG A 117 4.13 17.01 4.31
N THR A 118 4.61 16.34 5.34
CA THR A 118 4.34 14.91 5.57
C THR A 118 3.14 14.79 6.51
N ILE A 119 2.13 14.04 6.11
CA ILE A 119 0.89 13.84 6.86
C ILE A 119 0.73 12.35 7.16
N ASP A 120 0.59 11.99 8.45
CA ASP A 120 0.14 10.66 8.84
C ASP A 120 -1.32 10.50 8.41
N TYR A 121 -1.58 9.52 7.55
CA TYR A 121 -2.90 9.32 6.95
C TYR A 121 -3.46 7.91 7.15
N ALA A 122 -3.23 7.33 8.32
CA ALA A 122 -3.81 6.03 8.70
C ALA A 122 -5.36 6.00 8.54
N ALA A 123 -6.01 7.16 8.63
CA ALA A 123 -7.45 7.29 8.40
C ALA A 123 -7.88 6.80 7.00
N GLY A 124 -7.08 7.02 5.96
CA GLY A 124 -7.36 6.53 4.61
C GLY A 124 -7.43 5.01 4.54
N ARG A 125 -6.49 4.31 5.21
CA ARG A 125 -6.54 2.85 5.35
C ARG A 125 -7.83 2.38 6.05
N ASN A 126 -8.26 3.06 7.10
CA ASN A 126 -9.49 2.71 7.81
C ASN A 126 -10.75 2.92 6.94
N ARG A 127 -10.75 3.91 6.06
CA ARG A 127 -11.83 4.10 5.06
C ARG A 127 -11.88 2.94 4.07
N TYR A 128 -10.73 2.44 3.63
CA TYR A 128 -10.69 1.26 2.77
C TYR A 128 -11.23 0.02 3.48
N ILE A 129 -10.92 -0.19 4.76
CA ILE A 129 -11.54 -1.27 5.58
C ILE A 129 -13.07 -1.10 5.60
N GLY A 130 -13.57 0.11 5.88
CA GLY A 130 -15.00 0.42 5.85
C GLY A 130 -15.64 0.14 4.49
N HIS A 131 -14.95 0.49 3.39
CA HIS A 131 -15.39 0.17 2.04
C HIS A 131 -15.50 -1.34 1.82
N LEU A 132 -14.50 -2.13 2.18
CA LEU A 132 -14.55 -3.59 2.04
C LEU A 132 -15.72 -4.22 2.80
N ILE A 133 -16.00 -3.71 3.99
CA ILE A 133 -17.17 -4.15 4.77
C ILE A 133 -18.48 -3.77 4.07
N SER A 134 -18.56 -2.56 3.50
CA SER A 134 -19.77 -2.04 2.88
C SER A 134 -20.16 -2.74 1.57
N VAL A 135 -19.19 -3.29 0.83
CA VAL A 135 -19.47 -4.00 -0.43
C VAL A 135 -19.83 -5.47 -0.22
N ALA A 136 -19.72 -6.00 0.99
CA ALA A 136 -20.15 -7.35 1.29
C ALA A 136 -21.67 -7.48 1.22
N THR A 137 -22.15 -8.37 0.38
CA THR A 137 -23.59 -8.59 0.16
C THR A 137 -24.20 -9.63 1.10
N ARG A 138 -23.37 -10.32 1.88
CA ARG A 138 -23.78 -11.39 2.81
C ARG A 138 -23.01 -11.30 4.11
N SER A 139 -23.64 -11.75 5.20
CA SER A 139 -22.97 -11.95 6.48
C SER A 139 -22.12 -13.23 6.44
N PHE A 140 -20.98 -13.20 7.12
CA PHE A 140 -20.11 -14.35 7.36
C PHE A 140 -20.32 -14.93 8.77
N LYS A 141 -21.43 -14.57 9.42
CA LYS A 141 -21.80 -15.10 10.74
C LYS A 141 -21.78 -16.63 10.73
N ASP A 142 -21.22 -17.21 11.80
CA ASP A 142 -21.04 -18.64 12.02
C ASP A 142 -20.00 -19.33 11.12
N MET A 143 -19.39 -18.63 10.16
CA MET A 143 -18.28 -19.16 9.37
C MET A 143 -16.96 -19.09 10.13
N LYS A 144 -16.15 -20.15 10.01
CA LYS A 144 -14.77 -20.21 10.51
C LYS A 144 -13.81 -20.06 9.34
N ILE A 145 -13.13 -18.91 9.27
CA ILE A 145 -12.31 -18.53 8.12
C ILE A 145 -10.82 -18.57 8.48
N GLY A 146 -10.04 -19.38 7.75
CA GLY A 146 -8.58 -19.36 7.79
C GLY A 146 -8.02 -18.25 6.92
N LEU A 147 -7.12 -17.44 7.46
CA LEU A 147 -6.46 -16.35 6.75
C LEU A 147 -4.94 -16.53 6.84
N ASP A 148 -4.27 -16.64 5.70
CA ASP A 148 -2.82 -16.50 5.61
C ASP A 148 -2.45 -15.10 5.14
N CYS A 149 -1.87 -14.31 6.03
CA CYS A 149 -1.46 -12.94 5.73
C CYS A 149 -0.06 -12.84 5.13
N ALA A 150 0.63 -13.95 4.88
CA ALA A 150 1.97 -14.02 4.29
C ALA A 150 3.01 -13.10 4.97
N ASN A 151 2.82 -12.71 6.22
CA ASN A 151 3.56 -11.63 6.90
C ASN A 151 3.64 -10.34 6.07
N GLY A 152 2.70 -10.13 5.16
CA GLY A 152 2.61 -9.01 4.23
C GLY A 152 1.57 -7.97 4.63
N SER A 153 1.26 -7.08 3.71
CA SER A 153 0.39 -5.91 3.94
C SER A 153 -1.01 -6.24 4.46
N ALA A 154 -1.54 -7.41 4.09
CA ALA A 154 -2.88 -7.84 4.49
C ALA A 154 -3.03 -8.07 6.00
N PHE A 155 -1.92 -8.27 6.74
CA PHE A 155 -1.95 -8.51 8.18
C PHE A 155 -2.69 -7.41 8.96
N ALA A 156 -2.62 -6.17 8.49
CA ALA A 156 -3.24 -5.01 9.13
C ALA A 156 -4.74 -4.84 8.79
N ILE A 157 -5.26 -5.58 7.81
CA ILE A 157 -6.59 -5.35 7.24
C ILE A 157 -7.47 -6.60 7.33
N ALA A 158 -6.95 -7.76 6.93
CA ALA A 158 -7.77 -8.94 6.64
C ALA A 158 -8.65 -9.39 7.83
N LYS A 159 -8.05 -9.54 9.00
CA LYS A 159 -8.80 -9.95 10.20
C LYS A 159 -9.93 -8.97 10.54
N SER A 160 -9.66 -7.68 10.52
CA SER A 160 -10.63 -6.63 10.87
C SER A 160 -11.86 -6.65 9.96
N VAL A 161 -11.66 -6.90 8.67
CA VAL A 161 -12.77 -6.98 7.69
C VAL A 161 -13.65 -8.20 7.96
N PHE A 162 -13.07 -9.39 8.07
CA PHE A 162 -13.84 -10.62 8.26
C PHE A 162 -14.52 -10.69 9.63
N ASP A 163 -13.85 -10.21 10.69
CA ASP A 163 -14.47 -10.10 12.02
C ASP A 163 -15.68 -9.15 12.00
N ALA A 164 -15.56 -7.99 11.33
CA ALA A 164 -16.66 -7.04 11.21
C ALA A 164 -17.84 -7.61 10.41
N LEU A 165 -17.58 -8.54 9.48
CA LEU A 165 -18.61 -9.26 8.73
C LEU A 165 -19.21 -10.45 9.50
N GLY A 166 -18.74 -10.71 10.73
CA GLY A 166 -19.28 -11.72 11.64
C GLY A 166 -18.57 -13.07 11.59
N ALA A 167 -17.48 -13.22 10.84
CA ALA A 167 -16.73 -14.45 10.79
C ALA A 167 -15.92 -14.69 12.08
N LYS A 168 -15.67 -15.97 12.40
CA LYS A 168 -14.65 -16.37 13.35
C LYS A 168 -13.36 -16.63 12.60
N THR A 169 -12.39 -15.71 12.73
CA THR A 169 -11.14 -15.74 11.96
C THR A 169 -10.02 -16.50 12.69
N TYR A 170 -9.27 -17.28 11.94
CA TYR A 170 -8.08 -18.01 12.35
C TYR A 170 -6.92 -17.58 11.44
N VAL A 171 -6.03 -16.74 11.98
CA VAL A 171 -5.00 -16.05 11.20
C VAL A 171 -3.65 -16.68 11.42
N ILE A 172 -2.94 -16.98 10.34
CA ILE A 172 -1.53 -17.40 10.33
C ILE A 172 -0.67 -16.39 9.58
N ASN A 173 0.64 -16.43 9.81
CA ASN A 173 1.62 -15.57 9.14
C ASN A 173 1.25 -14.08 9.20
N ASN A 174 0.92 -13.60 10.39
CA ASN A 174 0.49 -12.21 10.63
C ASN A 174 1.40 -11.44 11.62
N ASN A 175 2.65 -11.88 11.73
CA ASN A 175 3.66 -11.23 12.58
C ASN A 175 4.91 -10.83 11.76
N PRO A 176 4.80 -9.78 10.92
CA PRO A 176 5.89 -9.37 10.06
C PRO A 176 7.08 -8.81 10.85
N ASP A 177 8.30 -9.20 10.48
CA ASP A 177 9.56 -8.73 11.07
C ASP A 177 10.43 -7.91 10.09
N GLY A 178 9.93 -7.73 8.87
CA GLY A 178 10.62 -7.02 7.79
C GLY A 178 11.41 -7.92 6.85
N THR A 179 11.59 -9.19 7.21
CA THR A 179 12.37 -10.16 6.43
C THR A 179 11.62 -11.47 6.13
N ASN A 180 10.51 -11.71 6.80
CA ASN A 180 9.74 -12.95 6.71
C ASN A 180 8.54 -12.91 5.76
N ILE A 181 8.33 -11.81 5.02
CA ILE A 181 7.24 -11.72 4.04
C ILE A 181 7.38 -12.82 2.98
N ASN A 182 6.27 -13.53 2.68
CA ASN A 182 6.19 -14.62 1.69
C ASN A 182 7.11 -15.83 1.96
N THR A 183 7.78 -15.90 3.09
CA THR A 183 8.69 -17.01 3.40
C THR A 183 7.89 -18.26 3.75
N ALA A 184 7.85 -19.22 2.83
CA ALA A 184 7.09 -20.47 2.94
C ALA A 184 5.62 -20.26 3.35
N CYS A 185 4.99 -19.17 2.88
CA CYS A 185 3.60 -18.82 3.20
C CYS A 185 2.98 -17.97 2.09
N GLY A 186 1.68 -17.70 2.21
CA GLY A 186 0.95 -16.88 1.25
C GLY A 186 0.57 -17.59 -0.03
N SER A 187 0.25 -16.83 -1.08
CA SER A 187 -0.37 -17.32 -2.32
C SER A 187 0.49 -18.27 -3.15
N THR A 188 1.79 -18.28 -2.94
CA THR A 188 2.74 -19.19 -3.63
C THR A 188 3.10 -20.43 -2.80
N HIS A 189 2.65 -20.51 -1.54
CA HIS A 189 2.91 -21.62 -0.60
C HIS A 189 1.66 -21.89 0.22
N MET A 190 0.70 -22.62 -0.38
CA MET A 190 -0.63 -22.86 0.21
C MET A 190 -0.67 -23.99 1.25
N GLU A 191 0.40 -24.78 1.36
CA GLU A 191 0.45 -25.99 2.16
C GLU A 191 0.18 -25.71 3.65
N GLY A 192 0.73 -24.61 4.16
CA GLY A 192 0.53 -24.15 5.53
C GLY A 192 -0.92 -23.84 5.85
N LEU A 193 -1.59 -23.07 4.97
CA LEU A 193 -3.01 -22.75 5.12
C LEU A 193 -3.89 -23.99 5.00
N MET A 194 -3.61 -24.88 4.04
CA MET A 194 -4.36 -26.13 3.87
C MET A 194 -4.27 -27.03 5.10
N ALA A 195 -3.08 -27.15 5.72
CA ALA A 195 -2.89 -27.88 6.96
C ALA A 195 -3.69 -27.26 8.11
N HIS A 196 -3.63 -25.93 8.23
CA HIS A 196 -4.34 -25.16 9.26
C HIS A 196 -5.86 -25.31 9.16
N VAL A 197 -6.41 -25.24 7.93
CA VAL A 197 -7.85 -25.44 7.66
C VAL A 197 -8.29 -26.84 8.11
N LYS A 198 -7.52 -27.89 7.78
CA LYS A 198 -7.83 -29.28 8.18
C LYS A 198 -7.76 -29.45 9.70
N GLU A 199 -6.70 -28.96 10.34
CA GLU A 199 -6.49 -29.08 11.79
C GLU A 199 -7.59 -28.42 12.60
N LYS A 200 -8.01 -27.21 12.19
CA LYS A 200 -9.00 -26.40 12.91
C LYS A 200 -10.45 -26.66 12.46
N HIS A 201 -10.66 -27.53 11.48
CA HIS A 201 -11.99 -27.79 10.89
C HIS A 201 -12.67 -26.47 10.45
N LEU A 202 -11.96 -25.71 9.61
CA LEU A 202 -12.45 -24.44 9.06
C LEU A 202 -13.28 -24.66 7.79
N ASP A 203 -14.14 -23.67 7.43
CA ASP A 203 -15.04 -23.71 6.27
C ASP A 203 -14.37 -23.38 4.94
#